data_8f508bafddac7a1d445f94b3684cfe73
#
_entry.id   8f508bafddac7a1d445f94b3684cfe73
#
_cell.length_a   1.000
_cell.length_b   1.000
_cell.length_c   1.000
_cell.angle_alpha   90.00
_cell.angle_beta   90.00
_cell.angle_gamma   90.00
#
_symmetry.space_group_name_H-M   'P 1'
#
loop_
_entity.id
_entity.type
_entity.pdbx_description
1 polymer ?
#
loop_
_entity_poly.entity_id
_entity_poly.type
_entity_poly.pdbx_seq_one_letter_code
_entity_poly.pdbx_strand_id
1 'polypeptide(L)'
;MTQSSSEQTLRIQVEGYGEITAQEGERLVLALERGGVDILHRCGGVARCTTCRVEFLEGEPDPMTVAEYDKLTEKDLLNVARLSCQIECAPEMRLRPLQTVRSSGLEAGKTPAEAIAPEPVWTTRPGASTGG
;
A
#
# COMPACT_ATOMS: atom_id res chain seq x y z
N MET A 1 -5.99 -31.91 -2.32
CA MET A 1 -5.96 -31.27 -2.26
C MET A 1 -6.18 -30.48 -2.23
N THR A 2 -6.04 -30.21 -2.26
CA THR A 2 -6.22 -29.47 -2.23
C THR A 2 -5.84 -28.53 -2.32
N GLN A 3 -5.49 -28.04 -2.78
CA GLN A 3 -5.17 -26.98 -2.80
C GLN A 3 -5.87 -26.04 -2.64
N SER A 4 -5.68 -25.65 -2.13
CA SER A 4 -6.54 -24.69 -1.59
C SER A 4 -6.36 -23.39 -2.27
N SER A 5 -7.39 -22.88 -2.83
CA SER A 5 -7.27 -21.61 -3.54
C SER A 5 -7.07 -20.44 -2.58
N SER A 6 -7.38 -20.62 -1.30
CA SER A 6 -7.18 -19.56 -0.34
C SER A 6 -5.71 -19.28 -0.10
N GLU A 7 -4.85 -20.13 -0.60
CA GLU A 7 -3.43 -19.94 -0.45
C GLU A 7 -2.77 -19.41 -1.71
N GLN A 8 -3.55 -18.86 -2.59
CA GLN A 8 -2.99 -18.27 -3.78
C GLN A 8 -2.04 -17.15 -3.43
N THR A 9 -0.87 -17.20 -4.02
CA THR A 9 0.13 -16.17 -3.85
C THR A 9 -0.02 -15.15 -4.96
N LEU A 10 -0.08 -13.91 -4.59
CA LEU A 10 -0.13 -12.81 -5.55
C LEU A 10 1.30 -12.38 -5.89
N ARG A 11 1.46 -11.88 -7.09
CA ARG A 11 2.75 -11.34 -7.53
C ARG A 11 2.58 -9.86 -7.78
N ILE A 12 3.42 -9.09 -7.13
CA ILE A 12 3.37 -7.64 -7.21
C ILE A 12 4.68 -7.17 -7.81
N GLN A 13 4.58 -6.36 -8.86
CA GLN A 13 5.76 -5.82 -9.51
C GLN A 13 6.11 -4.50 -8.83
N VAL A 14 7.34 -4.41 -8.31
CA VAL A 14 7.78 -3.21 -7.62
C VAL A 14 8.95 -2.63 -8.39
N GLU A 15 8.74 -1.47 -8.98
CA GLU A 15 9.75 -0.86 -9.82
C GLU A 15 11.00 -0.57 -9.01
N GLY A 16 12.14 -0.99 -9.52
CA GLY A 16 13.41 -0.83 -8.83
C GLY A 16 13.76 -1.98 -7.90
N TYR A 17 12.82 -2.89 -7.63
CA TYR A 17 13.05 -4.00 -6.71
C TYR A 17 12.71 -5.35 -7.31
N GLY A 18 11.87 -5.37 -8.34
CA GLY A 18 11.48 -6.62 -8.97
C GLY A 18 10.15 -7.12 -8.45
N GLU A 19 9.96 -8.41 -8.57
CA GLU A 19 8.70 -9.04 -8.20
C GLU A 19 8.74 -9.49 -6.75
N ILE A 20 7.69 -9.18 -6.00
CA ILE A 20 7.53 -9.69 -4.64
C ILE A 20 6.25 -10.50 -4.59
N THR A 21 6.09 -11.30 -3.54
CA THR A 21 4.90 -12.11 -3.36
C THR A 21 4.11 -11.62 -2.17
N ALA A 22 2.79 -11.83 -2.22
CA ALA A 22 1.91 -11.40 -1.17
C ALA A 22 0.71 -12.32 -1.12
N GLN A 23 -0.05 -12.24 -0.04
CA GLN A 23 -1.32 -12.93 0.09
C GLN A 23 -2.44 -11.94 -0.17
N GLU A 24 -3.51 -12.41 -0.76
CA GLU A 24 -4.66 -11.54 -0.98
C GLU A 24 -5.16 -11.03 0.37
N GLY A 25 -5.39 -9.70 0.46
CA GLY A 25 -5.84 -9.10 1.70
C GLY A 25 -4.73 -8.69 2.65
N GLU A 26 -3.49 -9.06 2.36
CA GLU A 26 -2.37 -8.65 3.20
C GLU A 26 -2.13 -7.16 3.03
N ARG A 27 -1.74 -6.46 4.12
CA ARG A 27 -1.41 -5.05 4.00
C ARG A 27 -0.23 -4.86 3.05
N LEU A 28 -0.39 -3.95 2.10
CA LEU A 28 0.65 -3.75 1.10
C LEU A 28 1.97 -3.34 1.72
N VAL A 29 1.95 -2.47 2.73
CA VAL A 29 3.21 -2.02 3.35
C VAL A 29 3.98 -3.20 3.95
N LEU A 30 3.27 -4.17 4.53
CA LEU A 30 3.94 -5.33 5.11
C LEU A 30 4.48 -6.26 4.03
N ALA A 31 3.74 -6.43 2.94
CA ALA A 31 4.21 -7.25 1.85
C ALA A 31 5.46 -6.64 1.21
N LEU A 32 5.49 -5.33 1.06
CA LEU A 32 6.65 -4.65 0.51
C LEU A 32 7.86 -4.86 1.41
N GLU A 33 7.69 -4.64 2.71
CA GLU A 33 8.81 -4.77 3.64
C GLU A 33 9.32 -6.21 3.68
N ARG A 34 8.41 -7.18 3.75
CA ARG A 34 8.81 -8.58 3.77
C ARG A 34 9.53 -8.96 2.48
N GLY A 35 9.14 -8.34 1.37
CA GLY A 35 9.75 -8.61 0.08
C GLY A 35 11.08 -7.91 -0.15
N GLY A 36 11.59 -7.19 0.83
CA GLY A 36 12.89 -6.54 0.70
C GLY A 36 12.85 -5.10 0.28
N VAL A 37 11.65 -4.51 0.19
CA VAL A 37 11.51 -3.10 -0.16
C VAL A 37 11.63 -2.28 1.12
N ASP A 38 12.59 -1.38 1.17
CA ASP A 38 12.87 -0.59 2.37
C ASP A 38 11.98 0.64 2.46
N ILE A 39 10.67 0.40 2.33
CA ILE A 39 9.70 1.46 2.35
C ILE A 39 9.57 2.05 3.76
N LEU A 40 9.31 3.35 3.82
CA LEU A 40 9.15 4.02 5.11
C LEU A 40 7.73 3.81 5.63
N HIS A 41 7.60 3.74 6.96
CA HIS A 41 6.30 3.69 7.62
C HIS A 41 6.44 4.34 9.00
N ARG A 42 6.83 5.61 8.99
CA ARG A 42 7.28 6.31 10.18
C ARG A 42 6.21 6.39 11.27
N CYS A 43 4.95 6.44 10.88
CA CYS A 43 3.88 6.51 11.87
C CYS A 43 3.42 5.14 12.36
N GLY A 44 4.05 4.07 11.90
CA GLY A 44 3.64 2.73 12.27
C GLY A 44 2.43 2.24 11.49
N GLY A 45 2.15 2.86 10.33
CA GLY A 45 1.09 2.37 9.47
C GLY A 45 -0.31 2.81 9.86
N VAL A 46 -0.45 3.95 10.55
CA VAL A 46 -1.76 4.41 11.02
C VAL A 46 -2.24 5.64 10.26
N ALA A 47 -1.71 5.88 9.07
CA ALA A 47 -2.13 6.96 8.18
C ALA A 47 -1.91 8.35 8.76
N ARG A 48 -0.89 8.51 9.60
CA ARG A 48 -0.60 9.80 10.20
C ARG A 48 0.52 10.55 9.50
N CYS A 49 1.34 9.83 8.75
CA CYS A 49 2.35 10.45 7.92
C CYS A 49 2.13 9.96 6.51
N THR A 50 2.94 10.38 5.58
CA THR A 50 2.79 9.91 4.20
C THR A 50 4.04 9.20 3.73
N THR A 51 4.85 8.69 4.67
CA THR A 51 6.14 8.13 4.28
C THR A 51 6.02 6.77 3.61
N CYS A 52 4.88 6.08 3.76
CA CYS A 52 4.68 4.80 3.08
C CYS A 52 4.09 4.96 1.69
N ARG A 53 4.18 6.13 1.10
CA ARG A 53 3.50 6.43 -0.16
C ARG A 53 4.11 5.66 -1.32
N VAL A 54 3.23 5.23 -2.22
CA VAL A 54 3.62 4.55 -3.44
C VAL A 54 2.84 5.16 -4.60
N GLU A 55 3.38 4.99 -5.79
CA GLU A 55 2.67 5.36 -7.00
C GLU A 55 2.29 4.08 -7.73
N PHE A 56 1.03 3.93 -8.11
CA PHE A 56 0.60 2.75 -8.84
C PHE A 56 0.79 3.00 -10.34
N LEU A 57 1.40 2.03 -10.97
CA LEU A 57 1.55 2.03 -12.42
C LEU A 57 0.46 1.19 -13.07
N GLU A 58 -0.01 0.15 -12.37
CA GLU A 58 -1.12 -0.68 -12.79
C GLU A 58 -1.78 -1.26 -11.55
N GLY A 59 -3.07 -1.52 -11.65
CA GLY A 59 -3.77 -2.24 -10.61
C GLY A 59 -4.09 -1.43 -9.37
N GLU A 60 -4.17 -0.13 -9.49
CA GLU A 60 -4.50 0.71 -8.33
C GLU A 60 -5.90 0.37 -7.84
N PRO A 61 -6.07 0.02 -6.55
CA PRO A 61 -7.40 -0.31 -6.05
C PRO A 61 -8.30 0.92 -6.00
N ASP A 62 -9.56 0.73 -6.38
CA ASP A 62 -10.54 1.80 -6.27
C ASP A 62 -10.92 2.12 -4.83
N PRO A 63 -11.15 1.11 -3.96
CA PRO A 63 -11.47 1.45 -2.58
C PRO A 63 -10.29 2.09 -1.87
N MET A 64 -10.60 2.99 -0.96
CA MET A 64 -9.61 3.73 -0.19
C MET A 64 -10.19 3.91 1.19
N THR A 65 -9.36 3.82 2.25
CA THR A 65 -9.89 4.12 3.57
C THR A 65 -10.11 5.63 3.70
N VAL A 66 -11.06 6.00 4.54
CA VAL A 66 -11.31 7.41 4.82
C VAL A 66 -10.04 8.04 5.43
N ALA A 67 -9.32 7.29 6.28
CA ALA A 67 -8.08 7.80 6.84
C ALA A 67 -7.07 8.15 5.76
N GLU A 68 -6.95 7.29 4.75
CA GLU A 68 -6.06 7.57 3.63
C GLU A 68 -6.54 8.78 2.83
N TYR A 69 -7.83 8.81 2.56
CA TYR A 69 -8.42 9.92 1.81
C TYR A 69 -8.12 11.26 2.50
N ASP A 70 -8.37 11.30 3.81
CA ASP A 70 -8.16 12.54 4.56
C ASP A 70 -6.70 12.96 4.55
N LYS A 71 -5.80 12.00 4.73
CA LYS A 71 -4.37 12.34 4.80
C LYS A 71 -3.85 12.78 3.43
N LEU A 72 -4.26 12.09 2.36
CA LEU A 72 -3.82 12.49 1.03
C LEU A 72 -4.36 13.87 0.67
N THR A 73 -5.60 14.16 1.06
CA THR A 73 -6.18 15.48 0.82
C THR A 73 -5.42 16.53 1.60
N GLU A 74 -5.11 16.25 2.85
CA GLU A 74 -4.38 17.19 3.70
C GLU A 74 -3.02 17.53 3.12
N LYS A 75 -2.34 16.55 2.54
CA LYS A 75 -0.99 16.73 2.01
C LYS A 75 -0.96 17.03 0.52
N ASP A 76 -2.13 17.22 -0.08
CA ASP A 76 -2.23 17.57 -1.50
C ASP A 76 -1.65 16.46 -2.39
N LEU A 77 -1.86 15.21 -1.98
CA LEU A 77 -1.34 14.04 -2.68
C LEU A 77 -2.44 13.21 -3.32
N LEU A 78 -3.69 13.64 -3.19
CA LEU A 78 -4.80 12.88 -3.77
C LEU A 78 -4.60 12.77 -5.27
N ASN A 79 -4.76 11.54 -5.79
CA ASN A 79 -4.51 11.20 -7.21
C ASN A 79 -3.04 11.31 -7.62
N VAL A 80 -2.14 11.53 -6.66
CA VAL A 80 -0.71 11.55 -6.93
C VAL A 80 -0.05 10.31 -6.36
N ALA A 81 -0.46 9.91 -5.16
CA ALA A 81 0.16 8.78 -4.47
C ALA A 81 -0.90 8.05 -3.65
N ARG A 82 -0.54 6.86 -3.20
CA ARG A 82 -1.37 6.06 -2.30
C ARG A 82 -0.55 5.70 -1.09
N LEU A 83 -1.21 5.45 0.03
CA LEU A 83 -0.53 5.05 1.27
C LEU A 83 -0.57 3.54 1.39
N SER A 84 0.60 2.91 1.27
CA SER A 84 0.65 1.45 1.27
C SER A 84 0.16 0.85 2.57
N CYS A 85 0.18 1.62 3.67
CA CYS A 85 -0.31 1.12 4.95
C CYS A 85 -1.84 1.00 4.98
N GLN A 86 -2.52 1.56 4.01
CA GLN A 86 -3.98 1.57 3.97
C GLN A 86 -4.53 0.76 2.79
N ILE A 87 -3.70 -0.10 2.20
CA ILE A 87 -4.08 -0.86 1.01
C ILE A 87 -3.90 -2.33 1.30
N GLU A 88 -4.85 -3.14 0.81
CA GLU A 88 -4.74 -4.58 0.85
C GLU A 88 -4.27 -5.08 -0.51
N CYS A 89 -3.39 -6.09 -0.48
CA CYS A 89 -2.84 -6.64 -1.70
C CYS A 89 -3.92 -7.29 -2.55
N ALA A 90 -3.84 -7.09 -3.85
CA ALA A 90 -4.77 -7.63 -4.82
C ALA A 90 -3.99 -8.04 -6.07
N PRO A 91 -4.60 -8.81 -6.96
CA PRO A 91 -3.89 -9.24 -8.18
C PRO A 91 -3.51 -8.08 -9.08
N GLU A 92 -2.44 -8.28 -9.82
CA GLU A 92 -2.03 -7.40 -10.92
C GLU A 92 -1.60 -6.01 -10.48
N MET A 93 -1.06 -5.88 -9.29
CA MET A 93 -0.52 -4.61 -8.85
C MET A 93 0.89 -4.40 -9.40
N ARG A 94 1.13 -3.19 -9.87
CA ARG A 94 2.45 -2.74 -10.27
C ARG A 94 2.64 -1.35 -9.74
N LEU A 95 3.70 -1.13 -8.97
CA LEU A 95 3.82 0.12 -8.25
C LEU A 95 5.28 0.49 -8.06
N ARG A 96 5.48 1.72 -7.60
CA ARG A 96 6.80 2.26 -7.32
C ARG A 96 6.77 2.92 -5.95
N PRO A 97 7.67 2.52 -5.03
CA PRO A 97 7.75 3.22 -3.75
C PRO A 97 8.36 4.59 -3.94
N LEU A 98 7.80 5.58 -3.25
CA LEU A 98 8.24 6.95 -3.44
C LEU A 98 9.19 7.41 -2.35
N GLN A 99 9.18 6.77 -1.16
CA GLN A 99 10.12 7.09 -0.10
C GLN A 99 10.61 5.81 0.55
N THR A 100 11.90 5.63 0.58
CA THR A 100 12.52 4.45 1.15
C THR A 100 13.61 4.87 2.09
N VAL A 101 14.12 3.91 2.89
CA VAL A 101 15.27 4.18 3.74
C VAL A 101 16.44 4.66 2.89
N ARG A 102 16.68 3.98 1.77
CA ARG A 102 17.79 4.31 0.90
C ARG A 102 17.67 5.70 0.30
N SER A 103 16.47 6.05 -0.18
CA SER A 103 16.31 7.33 -0.88
C SER A 103 16.23 8.51 0.07
N SER A 104 15.80 8.29 1.32
CA SER A 104 15.57 9.38 2.24
C SER A 104 16.62 9.50 3.33
N GLY A 105 17.33 8.42 3.62
CA GLY A 105 18.27 8.41 4.74
C GLY A 105 17.58 8.31 6.10
N LEU A 106 16.27 8.11 6.12
CA LEU A 106 15.51 8.01 7.36
C LEU A 106 15.33 6.56 7.73
N GLU A 107 15.09 6.30 9.02
CA GLU A 107 14.74 4.96 9.47
C GLU A 107 13.31 4.66 9.11
N ALA A 108 13.03 3.36 8.88
CA ALA A 108 11.71 2.93 8.42
C ALA A 108 10.61 3.31 9.40
N GLY A 109 10.88 3.21 10.70
CA GLY A 109 9.90 3.52 11.71
C GLY A 109 9.32 2.28 12.35
N LYS A 110 8.23 2.47 13.07
CA LYS A 110 7.57 1.38 13.76
C LYS A 110 6.96 0.37 12.80
N THR A 111 7.08 -0.91 13.12
CA THR A 111 6.48 -1.95 12.29
C THR A 111 4.96 -1.86 12.36
N PRO A 112 4.28 -1.78 11.22
CA PRO A 112 2.83 -1.72 11.22
C PRO A 112 2.20 -3.04 11.68
N ALA A 113 0.99 -2.95 12.24
CA ALA A 113 0.24 -4.13 12.62
C ALA A 113 -0.22 -4.90 11.38
N GLU A 114 -0.63 -6.14 11.57
CA GLU A 114 -1.10 -6.95 10.45
C GLU A 114 -2.39 -6.42 9.85
N ALA A 115 -3.27 -5.90 10.68
CA ALA A 115 -4.52 -5.34 10.19
C ALA A 115 -4.38 -3.86 9.97
N ILE A 116 -5.13 -3.34 9.01
CA ILE A 116 -5.10 -1.90 8.73
C ILE A 116 -5.58 -1.14 9.96
N ALA A 117 -4.82 -0.11 10.33
CA ALA A 117 -5.14 0.76 11.44
C ALA A 117 -5.03 2.20 10.97
N PRO A 118 -5.87 3.11 11.47
CA PRO A 118 -7.02 2.81 12.32
C PRO A 118 -8.01 1.89 11.61
N GLU A 119 -9.01 1.41 12.34
CA GLU A 119 -9.97 0.48 11.75
C GLU A 119 -10.50 1.07 10.45
N PRO A 120 -10.43 0.31 9.34
CA PRO A 120 -10.71 0.91 8.04
C PRO A 120 -12.19 1.21 7.85
N VAL A 121 -12.45 2.39 7.32
CA VAL A 121 -13.75 2.76 6.80
C VAL A 121 -13.53 3.03 5.33
N TRP A 122 -14.19 2.26 4.48
CA TRP A 122 -13.86 2.26 3.06
C TRP A 122 -14.72 3.25 2.29
N THR A 123 -14.11 3.90 1.32
CA THR A 123 -14.79 4.78 0.39
C THR A 123 -14.18 4.56 -0.99
N THR A 124 -14.71 5.22 -2.00
CA THR A 124 -14.18 5.10 -3.35
C THR A 124 -13.21 6.24 -3.59
N ARG A 125 -12.06 5.93 -4.18
CA ARG A 125 -11.11 6.99 -4.47
C ARG A 125 -11.69 7.92 -5.54
N PRO A 126 -11.40 9.22 -5.45
CA PRO A 126 -11.88 10.17 -6.44
C PRO A 126 -11.26 9.87 -7.80
N GLY A 127 -12.01 10.07 -8.84
CA GLY A 127 -11.54 9.83 -10.18
C GLY A 127 -11.60 8.39 -10.61
N ALA A 128 -11.97 7.48 -9.70
CA ALA A 128 -12.15 6.09 -10.07
C ALA A 128 -13.36 5.98 -10.97
N SER A 129 -13.23 5.14 -11.98
CA SER A 129 -14.36 4.90 -12.84
C SER A 129 -15.32 3.98 -12.13
N THR A 130 -16.48 4.46 -11.82
CA THR A 130 -17.46 3.68 -11.11
C THR A 130 -18.61 3.26 -11.98
N GLY A 131 -18.50 3.53 -13.25
CA GLY A 131 -19.58 3.23 -14.14
C GLY A 131 -20.70 4.24 -14.04
N GLY A 132 -20.45 5.25 -13.33
CA GLY A 132 -21.51 6.24 -13.23
C GLY A 132 -20.96 7.50 -12.82
#